data_a969b2cbccc5eded522b58862801ff7e
#
_entry.id   a969b2cbccc5eded522b58862801ff7e
#
_cell.length_a   1.000
_cell.length_b   1.000
_cell.length_c   1.000
_cell.angle_alpha   90.00
_cell.angle_beta   90.00
_cell.angle_gamma   90.00
#
_symmetry.space_group_name_H-M   'P 1'
#
loop_
_entity.id
_entity.type
_entity.pdbx_description
1 polymer ?
#
loop_
_entity_poly.entity_id
_entity_poly.type
_entity_poly.pdbx_seq_one_letter_code
_entity_poly.pdbx_strand_id
1 'polypeptide(L)'
;GNRNPYVDFPNLMEYVWGDSINNAFDPERTLKSTDYKDGEGGGGGTITPSPDEPDYIYSADFTSGNGGCTEKIVKNENSNTSIWKQDSKYGWKGTAYSGGKNHVADAYLFLPEIDLTDYRHATLTINQAINYAKGQALKYLSVEATVIDSETGEDIVSKLPDLAVPSKDGWNFADYDLDLSQYCGGKVKLAFHYTSDDQIGPYWEIKKLNITGTKVPTGINTPVITTDNRGEIDFNLPYQIFTIDGRQMTSTSGMKGVVIIKQGNATRKLIRY
;
A
#
# COMPACT_ATOMS: atom_id res chain seq x y z
N GLY A 1 6.39 16.36 -43.51
CA GLY A 1 6.14 15.05 -42.94
C GLY A 1 5.20 15.18 -41.75
N ASN A 2 4.29 14.24 -41.57
CA ASN A 2 3.31 14.26 -40.46
C ASN A 2 4.06 13.93 -39.17
N ARG A 3 4.39 14.95 -38.37
CA ARG A 3 5.09 14.80 -37.10
C ARG A 3 4.05 14.56 -35.99
N ASN A 4 4.38 13.67 -35.06
CA ASN A 4 3.49 13.37 -33.95
C ASN A 4 3.38 14.60 -33.02
N PRO A 5 2.17 15.20 -32.84
CA PRO A 5 2.01 16.42 -32.05
C PRO A 5 2.39 16.25 -30.58
N TYR A 6 2.31 15.04 -30.02
CA TYR A 6 2.73 14.75 -28.65
C TYR A 6 4.25 14.83 -28.44
N VAL A 7 5.05 14.76 -29.53
CA VAL A 7 6.48 14.99 -29.49
C VAL A 7 6.77 16.49 -29.44
N ASP A 8 5.99 17.30 -30.16
CA ASP A 8 6.17 18.75 -30.19
C ASP A 8 5.62 19.45 -28.94
N PHE A 9 4.55 18.89 -28.37
CA PHE A 9 3.86 19.40 -27.18
C PHE A 9 3.68 18.25 -26.17
N PRO A 10 4.67 17.97 -25.32
CA PRO A 10 4.59 16.86 -24.35
C PRO A 10 3.36 16.93 -23.43
N ASN A 11 2.92 18.15 -23.09
CA ASN A 11 1.76 18.37 -22.23
C ASN A 11 0.41 18.23 -22.96
N LEU A 12 0.41 17.96 -24.26
CA LEU A 12 -0.86 17.79 -25.00
C LEU A 12 -1.74 16.66 -24.44
N MET A 13 -1.12 15.65 -23.84
CA MET A 13 -1.84 14.54 -23.21
C MET A 13 -2.75 15.02 -22.07
N GLU A 14 -2.33 16.06 -21.32
CA GLU A 14 -3.14 16.65 -20.24
C GLU A 14 -4.44 17.28 -20.76
N TYR A 15 -4.43 17.80 -21.99
CA TYR A 15 -5.61 18.38 -22.62
C TYR A 15 -6.52 17.34 -23.28
N VAL A 16 -6.01 16.14 -23.54
CA VAL A 16 -6.80 15.08 -24.21
C VAL A 16 -7.32 14.05 -23.21
N TRP A 17 -6.53 13.68 -22.19
CA TRP A 17 -6.88 12.65 -21.21
C TRP A 17 -6.58 13.03 -19.75
N GLY A 18 -5.92 14.18 -19.51
CA GLY A 18 -5.50 14.61 -18.17
C GLY A 18 -6.41 15.72 -17.58
N ASP A 19 -5.86 16.42 -16.60
CA ASP A 19 -6.59 17.42 -15.80
C ASP A 19 -7.02 18.66 -16.59
N SER A 20 -6.45 18.89 -17.77
CA SER A 20 -6.75 20.01 -18.65
C SER A 20 -7.77 19.70 -19.75
N ILE A 21 -8.48 18.57 -19.68
CA ILE A 21 -9.39 18.09 -20.74
C ILE A 21 -10.51 19.08 -21.13
N ASN A 22 -10.89 19.97 -20.22
CA ASN A 22 -11.92 20.99 -20.47
C ASN A 22 -11.35 22.38 -20.82
N ASN A 23 -10.03 22.49 -20.92
CA ASN A 23 -9.35 23.73 -21.28
C ASN A 23 -9.05 23.77 -22.78
N ALA A 24 -9.12 24.93 -23.38
CA ALA A 24 -8.66 25.09 -24.75
C ALA A 24 -7.15 24.95 -24.84
N PHE A 25 -6.66 24.07 -25.73
CA PHE A 25 -5.25 23.96 -26.01
C PHE A 25 -4.76 25.16 -26.80
N ASP A 26 -3.78 25.87 -26.28
CA ASP A 26 -3.13 27.02 -26.92
C ASP A 26 -1.65 26.65 -27.20
N PRO A 27 -1.30 26.40 -28.47
CA PRO A 27 0.07 26.01 -28.83
C PRO A 27 1.12 27.13 -28.62
N GLU A 28 0.69 28.41 -28.52
CA GLU A 28 1.61 29.52 -28.26
C GLU A 28 1.92 29.70 -26.77
N ARG A 29 1.07 29.18 -25.90
CA ARG A 29 1.22 29.25 -24.45
C ARG A 29 1.64 27.92 -23.80
N THR A 30 1.55 26.83 -24.54
CA THR A 30 1.89 25.49 -24.06
C THR A 30 3.37 25.21 -24.31
N LEU A 31 4.04 24.59 -23.35
CA LEU A 31 5.45 24.21 -23.47
C LEU A 31 5.68 23.32 -24.70
N LYS A 32 6.64 23.70 -25.51
CA LYS A 32 7.11 22.94 -26.68
C LYS A 32 8.28 22.05 -26.28
N SER A 33 8.51 20.99 -27.01
CA SER A 33 9.66 20.11 -26.75
C SER A 33 11.01 20.84 -26.76
N THR A 34 11.10 21.96 -27.50
CA THR A 34 12.27 22.83 -27.56
C THR A 34 12.50 23.67 -26.30
N ASP A 35 11.49 23.80 -25.45
CA ASP A 35 11.56 24.56 -24.20
C ASP A 35 12.17 23.74 -23.07
N TYR A 36 12.32 22.42 -23.28
CA TYR A 36 13.01 21.52 -22.36
C TYR A 36 14.50 21.51 -22.68
N LYS A 37 15.30 22.03 -21.77
CA LYS A 37 16.77 21.96 -21.88
C LYS A 37 17.24 20.62 -21.31
N ASP A 38 18.10 19.93 -22.07
CA ASP A 38 18.75 18.70 -21.59
C ASP A 38 19.50 18.98 -20.27
N GLY A 39 19.09 18.33 -19.19
CA GLY A 39 19.76 18.33 -17.88
C GLY A 39 19.28 19.37 -16.85
N GLU A 40 18.43 20.32 -17.19
CA GLU A 40 17.78 21.18 -16.20
C GLU A 40 16.30 20.82 -16.14
N GLY A 41 15.89 20.07 -15.12
CA GLY A 41 14.49 19.89 -14.76
C GLY A 41 13.87 21.27 -14.52
N GLY A 42 13.23 21.83 -15.55
CA GLY A 42 12.62 23.14 -15.56
C GLY A 42 11.59 23.26 -14.47
N GLY A 43 11.70 24.35 -13.75
CA GLY A 43 11.05 24.74 -12.54
C GLY A 43 9.56 24.50 -12.41
N GLY A 44 9.20 24.23 -11.16
CA GLY A 44 8.00 24.80 -10.53
C GLY A 44 6.63 24.30 -10.99
N GLY A 45 6.54 23.23 -11.75
CA GLY A 45 5.32 22.43 -11.77
C GLY A 45 5.38 21.48 -10.58
N THR A 46 4.38 21.44 -9.74
CA THR A 46 4.16 20.36 -8.80
C THR A 46 4.21 19.10 -9.64
N ILE A 47 5.29 18.30 -9.48
CA ILE A 47 5.34 16.99 -10.10
C ILE A 47 4.23 16.23 -9.39
N THR A 48 3.07 16.15 -10.02
CA THR A 48 2.10 15.15 -9.61
C THR A 48 2.79 13.83 -9.87
N PRO A 49 3.08 13.02 -8.86
CA PRO A 49 3.71 11.72 -9.09
C PRO A 49 2.93 11.01 -10.17
N SER A 50 3.64 10.33 -11.09
CA SER A 50 2.97 9.45 -12.03
C SER A 50 1.98 8.60 -11.26
N PRO A 51 0.73 8.41 -11.72
CA PRO A 51 -0.25 7.58 -11.01
C PRO A 51 0.26 6.17 -10.69
N ASP A 52 1.35 5.76 -11.33
CA ASP A 52 1.96 4.43 -11.18
C ASP A 52 3.28 4.44 -10.37
N GLU A 53 3.81 5.61 -9.96
CA GLU A 53 4.94 5.64 -9.02
C GLU A 53 4.43 5.40 -7.60
N PRO A 54 5.03 4.45 -6.86
CA PRO A 54 4.60 4.16 -5.49
C PRO A 54 4.95 5.32 -4.56
N ASP A 55 3.97 5.80 -3.82
CA ASP A 55 4.17 6.75 -2.72
C ASP A 55 4.77 6.07 -1.50
N TYR A 56 5.61 6.79 -0.77
CA TYR A 56 6.03 6.38 0.56
C TYR A 56 4.96 6.75 1.58
N ILE A 57 4.29 5.74 2.13
CA ILE A 57 3.24 5.89 3.15
C ILE A 57 3.87 5.96 4.55
N TYR A 58 4.86 5.10 4.77
CA TYR A 58 5.64 5.07 6.00
C TYR A 58 7.08 4.68 5.67
N SER A 59 8.05 5.33 6.30
CA SER A 59 9.46 5.01 6.16
C SER A 59 10.17 5.22 7.49
N ALA A 60 10.94 4.24 7.92
CA ALA A 60 11.73 4.31 9.14
C ALA A 60 13.10 3.66 8.96
N ASP A 61 14.15 4.41 9.33
CA ASP A 61 15.47 3.87 9.61
C ASP A 61 15.61 3.73 11.13
N PHE A 62 15.47 2.53 11.61
CA PHE A 62 15.47 2.24 13.05
C PHE A 62 16.85 2.40 13.71
N THR A 63 17.91 2.65 12.93
CA THR A 63 19.21 3.05 13.49
C THR A 63 19.20 4.50 13.97
N SER A 64 18.27 5.32 13.45
CA SER A 64 18.15 6.75 13.78
C SER A 64 17.08 7.04 14.84
N GLY A 65 16.23 6.05 15.17
CA GLY A 65 15.16 6.22 16.14
C GLY A 65 14.21 5.02 16.17
N ASN A 66 13.16 5.09 17.00
CA ASN A 66 12.22 4.00 17.20
C ASN A 66 11.09 3.94 16.13
N GLY A 67 11.00 4.93 15.21
CA GLY A 67 9.97 4.98 14.17
C GLY A 67 8.53 5.11 14.69
N GLY A 68 8.32 5.54 15.93
CA GLY A 68 7.01 5.55 16.58
C GLY A 68 6.52 4.18 17.03
N CYS A 69 7.37 3.15 16.94
CA CYS A 69 7.02 1.78 17.35
C CYS A 69 6.91 1.65 18.88
N THR A 70 6.04 0.75 19.32
CA THR A 70 5.82 0.46 20.74
C THR A 70 5.83 -1.03 21.00
N GLU A 71 6.48 -1.45 22.10
CA GLU A 71 6.51 -2.83 22.54
C GLU A 71 5.28 -3.17 23.40
N LYS A 72 4.73 -4.37 23.22
CA LYS A 72 3.78 -5.00 24.15
C LYS A 72 4.29 -6.40 24.48
N ILE A 73 4.61 -6.64 25.75
CA ILE A 73 5.00 -7.95 26.25
C ILE A 73 3.75 -8.68 26.73
N VAL A 74 3.49 -9.86 26.17
CA VAL A 74 2.44 -10.79 26.62
C VAL A 74 3.01 -11.77 27.63
N LYS A 75 4.19 -12.31 27.33
CA LYS A 75 4.91 -13.22 28.21
C LYS A 75 6.41 -12.95 28.14
N ASN A 76 7.07 -12.94 29.29
CA ASN A 76 8.53 -12.85 29.38
C ASN A 76 9.01 -13.53 30.65
N GLU A 77 9.56 -14.73 30.53
CA GLU A 77 10.12 -15.44 31.69
C GLU A 77 11.47 -14.86 32.15
N ASN A 78 12.03 -13.95 31.37
CA ASN A 78 13.17 -13.15 31.77
C ASN A 78 12.71 -11.74 32.15
N SER A 79 12.02 -11.62 33.28
CA SER A 79 11.25 -10.44 33.73
C SER A 79 12.00 -9.11 33.82
N ASN A 80 13.32 -9.11 33.69
CA ASN A 80 14.13 -7.90 33.85
C ASN A 80 14.55 -7.25 32.54
N THR A 81 14.12 -7.75 31.38
CA THR A 81 14.52 -7.26 30.06
C THR A 81 13.35 -7.13 29.11
N SER A 82 13.31 -6.03 28.35
CA SER A 82 12.49 -5.96 27.13
C SER A 82 12.89 -7.02 26.14
N ILE A 83 11.94 -7.55 25.40
CA ILE A 83 12.19 -8.44 24.27
C ILE A 83 12.63 -7.64 23.05
N TRP A 84 11.95 -6.52 22.76
CA TRP A 84 12.30 -5.62 21.70
C TRP A 84 13.11 -4.43 22.21
N LYS A 85 14.30 -4.21 21.65
CA LYS A 85 15.18 -3.11 22.00
C LYS A 85 15.66 -2.39 20.74
N GLN A 86 15.50 -1.07 20.72
CA GLN A 86 16.08 -0.26 19.64
C GLN A 86 17.58 -0.07 19.86
N ASP A 87 18.33 -0.17 18.77
CA ASP A 87 19.78 -0.07 18.73
C ASP A 87 20.22 0.81 17.55
N SER A 88 21.16 1.73 17.80
CA SER A 88 21.62 2.68 16.78
C SER A 88 22.44 2.08 15.64
N LYS A 89 22.80 0.79 15.70
CA LYS A 89 23.56 0.11 14.65
C LYS A 89 22.72 -0.91 13.89
N TYR A 90 21.83 -1.62 14.59
CA TYR A 90 21.10 -2.77 14.07
C TYR A 90 19.59 -2.54 13.94
N GLY A 91 19.08 -1.40 14.42
CA GLY A 91 17.66 -1.08 14.44
C GLY A 91 16.93 -1.76 15.60
N TRP A 92 15.68 -2.21 15.39
CA TRP A 92 14.95 -2.97 16.38
C TRP A 92 15.50 -4.40 16.46
N LYS A 93 15.76 -4.85 17.68
CA LYS A 93 16.24 -6.20 17.98
C LYS A 93 15.23 -6.91 18.88
N GLY A 94 14.63 -7.99 18.38
CA GLY A 94 13.76 -8.90 19.13
C GLY A 94 14.54 -10.14 19.56
N THR A 95 14.68 -10.36 20.87
CA THR A 95 15.30 -11.57 21.41
C THR A 95 14.96 -11.77 22.89
N ALA A 96 14.72 -13.01 23.26
CA ALA A 96 14.58 -13.45 24.66
C ALA A 96 15.82 -14.17 25.18
N TYR A 97 16.93 -14.17 24.43
CA TYR A 97 18.20 -14.74 24.91
C TYR A 97 18.87 -13.80 25.90
N SER A 98 19.11 -14.28 27.11
CA SER A 98 19.86 -13.54 28.11
C SER A 98 20.45 -14.45 29.17
N GLY A 99 21.52 -14.03 29.86
CA GLY A 99 22.18 -14.83 30.88
C GLY A 99 22.70 -16.17 30.38
N GLY A 100 23.04 -16.27 29.09
CA GLY A 100 23.58 -17.50 28.48
C GLY A 100 22.55 -18.54 28.09
N LYS A 101 21.24 -18.23 28.13
CA LYS A 101 20.17 -19.18 27.79
C LYS A 101 19.00 -18.51 27.11
N ASN A 102 18.18 -19.31 26.43
CA ASN A 102 16.89 -18.90 25.91
C ASN A 102 15.85 -18.84 27.03
N HIS A 103 14.88 -17.96 26.88
CA HIS A 103 13.73 -17.86 27.76
C HIS A 103 12.44 -17.91 26.94
N VAL A 104 11.37 -18.41 27.54
CA VAL A 104 10.05 -18.35 26.94
C VAL A 104 9.57 -16.89 26.91
N ALA A 105 9.21 -16.43 25.74
CA ALA A 105 8.68 -15.10 25.55
C ALA A 105 7.60 -15.04 24.45
N ASP A 106 6.76 -14.01 24.56
CA ASP A 106 5.74 -13.63 23.61
C ASP A 106 5.61 -12.11 23.66
N ALA A 107 5.95 -11.42 22.59
CA ALA A 107 5.99 -9.98 22.55
C ALA A 107 5.75 -9.43 21.16
N TYR A 108 5.06 -8.30 21.12
CA TYR A 108 4.75 -7.55 19.89
C TYR A 108 5.53 -6.25 19.84
N LEU A 109 5.97 -5.89 18.64
CA LEU A 109 6.42 -4.55 18.31
C LEU A 109 5.41 -3.94 17.33
N PHE A 110 4.56 -3.04 17.82
CA PHE A 110 3.55 -2.37 17.02
C PHE A 110 4.14 -1.17 16.27
N LEU A 111 3.78 -1.05 15.00
CA LEU A 111 4.00 0.16 14.22
C LEU A 111 2.92 1.19 14.55
N PRO A 112 3.14 2.48 14.21
CA PRO A 112 2.04 3.46 14.11
C PRO A 112 0.94 2.94 13.19
N GLU A 113 -0.29 3.44 13.38
CA GLU A 113 -1.40 3.14 12.48
C GLU A 113 -1.07 3.62 11.07
N ILE A 114 -1.27 2.76 10.07
CA ILE A 114 -1.03 3.03 8.66
C ILE A 114 -2.36 3.29 7.97
N ASP A 115 -2.47 4.45 7.32
CA ASP A 115 -3.65 4.84 6.56
C ASP A 115 -3.46 4.46 5.08
N LEU A 116 -4.23 3.47 4.62
CA LEU A 116 -4.24 2.97 3.25
C LEU A 116 -5.55 3.33 2.53
N THR A 117 -6.33 4.29 3.05
CA THR A 117 -7.68 4.62 2.55
C THR A 117 -7.67 4.98 1.08
N ASP A 118 -6.68 5.74 0.62
CA ASP A 118 -6.60 6.23 -0.75
C ASP A 118 -5.75 5.34 -1.68
N TYR A 119 -5.34 4.16 -1.21
CA TYR A 119 -4.44 3.28 -1.96
C TYR A 119 -5.18 2.06 -2.50
N ARG A 120 -4.73 1.58 -3.68
CA ARG A 120 -5.20 0.35 -4.33
C ARG A 120 -4.22 -0.81 -4.21
N HIS A 121 -2.94 -0.49 -4.02
CA HIS A 121 -1.86 -1.43 -3.75
C HIS A 121 -0.97 -0.86 -2.68
N ALA A 122 -0.47 -1.72 -1.81
CA ALA A 122 0.54 -1.36 -0.83
C ALA A 122 1.49 -2.53 -0.58
N THR A 123 2.75 -2.22 -0.37
CA THR A 123 3.82 -3.19 -0.09
C THR A 123 4.60 -2.75 1.13
N LEU A 124 4.81 -3.68 2.06
CA LEU A 124 5.71 -3.52 3.19
C LEU A 124 7.05 -4.16 2.84
N THR A 125 8.10 -3.36 2.77
CA THR A 125 9.49 -3.83 2.61
C THR A 125 10.20 -3.79 3.96
N ILE A 126 10.74 -4.93 4.40
CA ILE A 126 11.43 -5.11 5.67
C ILE A 126 12.90 -5.41 5.40
N ASN A 127 13.80 -4.51 5.81
CA ASN A 127 15.24 -4.80 5.83
C ASN A 127 15.58 -5.50 7.15
N GLN A 128 15.81 -6.81 7.10
CA GLN A 128 15.93 -7.65 8.28
C GLN A 128 17.06 -8.68 8.22
N ALA A 129 17.51 -9.10 9.39
CA ALA A 129 18.36 -10.25 9.59
C ALA A 129 17.79 -11.15 10.71
N ILE A 130 17.89 -12.47 10.54
CA ILE A 130 17.40 -13.44 11.52
C ILE A 130 18.50 -14.45 11.80
N ASN A 131 18.79 -14.66 13.09
CA ASN A 131 19.76 -15.65 13.53
C ASN A 131 19.21 -16.50 14.68
N TYR A 132 19.83 -17.62 14.96
CA TYR A 132 19.50 -18.57 16.03
C TYR A 132 18.08 -19.15 15.96
N ALA A 133 17.39 -19.03 14.83
CA ALA A 133 16.07 -19.63 14.61
C ALA A 133 16.16 -21.13 14.28
N LYS A 134 17.35 -21.65 14.01
CA LYS A 134 17.60 -23.06 13.64
C LYS A 134 16.74 -23.53 12.46
N GLY A 135 16.52 -22.66 11.48
CA GLY A 135 15.67 -22.92 10.32
C GLY A 135 14.16 -22.92 10.63
N GLN A 136 13.74 -22.49 11.81
CA GLN A 136 12.35 -22.47 12.25
C GLN A 136 11.80 -21.04 12.44
N ALA A 137 12.33 -20.07 11.73
CA ALA A 137 11.96 -18.66 11.90
C ALA A 137 10.44 -18.45 11.85
N LEU A 138 9.73 -19.01 10.87
CA LEU A 138 8.27 -18.86 10.70
C LEU A 138 7.42 -19.51 11.79
N LYS A 139 8.01 -20.36 12.64
CA LYS A 139 7.34 -20.90 13.83
C LYS A 139 7.27 -19.86 14.95
N TYR A 140 8.29 -19.01 15.04
CA TYR A 140 8.48 -18.09 16.17
C TYR A 140 8.26 -16.63 15.83
N LEU A 141 8.31 -16.28 14.55
CA LEU A 141 8.27 -14.90 14.05
C LEU A 141 7.14 -14.74 13.05
N SER A 142 6.36 -13.67 13.17
CA SER A 142 5.33 -13.32 12.20
C SER A 142 5.12 -11.80 12.13
N VAL A 143 4.51 -11.36 11.03
CA VAL A 143 3.92 -10.04 10.94
C VAL A 143 2.41 -10.22 11.01
N GLU A 144 1.77 -9.43 11.84
CA GLU A 144 0.33 -9.45 12.04
C GLU A 144 -0.29 -8.10 11.70
N ALA A 145 -1.48 -8.15 11.14
CA ALA A 145 -2.27 -6.97 10.83
C ALA A 145 -3.54 -6.98 11.67
N THR A 146 -3.88 -5.84 12.24
CA THR A 146 -5.13 -5.60 12.93
C THR A 146 -5.93 -4.55 12.16
N VAL A 147 -7.15 -4.86 11.82
CA VAL A 147 -8.14 -3.94 11.27
C VAL A 147 -9.34 -3.89 12.20
N ILE A 148 -10.06 -2.76 12.20
CA ILE A 148 -11.30 -2.63 12.94
C ILE A 148 -12.45 -3.10 12.05
N ASP A 149 -13.21 -4.06 12.51
CA ASP A 149 -14.44 -4.49 11.84
C ASP A 149 -15.45 -3.32 11.79
N SER A 150 -15.92 -3.00 10.60
CA SER A 150 -16.78 -1.83 10.38
C SER A 150 -18.22 -2.03 10.91
N GLU A 151 -18.64 -3.27 11.16
CA GLU A 151 -19.98 -3.60 11.64
C GLU A 151 -20.01 -3.73 13.16
N THR A 152 -18.99 -4.40 13.73
CA THR A 152 -18.94 -4.68 15.17
C THR A 152 -18.06 -3.70 15.94
N GLY A 153 -17.14 -3.00 15.30
CA GLY A 153 -16.13 -2.17 15.94
C GLY A 153 -15.03 -2.95 16.66
N GLU A 154 -15.00 -4.27 16.48
CA GLU A 154 -14.01 -5.15 17.13
C GLU A 154 -12.72 -5.25 16.30
N ASP A 155 -11.61 -5.52 16.97
CA ASP A 155 -10.32 -5.75 16.35
C ASP A 155 -10.29 -7.14 15.69
N ILE A 156 -10.09 -7.19 14.36
CA ILE A 156 -9.81 -8.40 13.61
C ILE A 156 -8.30 -8.50 13.42
N VAL A 157 -7.68 -9.47 14.06
CA VAL A 157 -6.24 -9.74 13.95
C VAL A 157 -6.00 -10.89 12.96
N SER A 158 -5.15 -10.66 11.99
CA SER A 158 -4.73 -11.67 11.00
C SER A 158 -3.21 -11.72 10.87
N LYS A 159 -2.66 -12.92 10.80
CA LYS A 159 -1.26 -13.11 10.44
C LYS A 159 -1.10 -12.87 8.95
N LEU A 160 -0.14 -12.03 8.55
CA LEU A 160 0.19 -11.88 7.14
C LEU A 160 0.78 -13.21 6.63
N PRO A 161 0.25 -13.74 5.52
CA PRO A 161 0.87 -14.87 4.85
C PRO A 161 2.23 -14.45 4.29
N ASP A 162 3.06 -15.42 3.99
CA ASP A 162 4.27 -15.25 3.17
C ASP A 162 5.36 -14.31 3.75
N LEU A 163 5.44 -14.20 5.10
CA LEU A 163 6.61 -13.54 5.68
C LEU A 163 7.87 -14.23 5.12
N ALA A 164 8.54 -13.55 4.19
CA ALA A 164 9.79 -14.02 3.65
C ALA A 164 10.87 -13.87 4.73
N VAL A 165 11.59 -14.96 4.98
CA VAL A 165 12.69 -15.02 5.94
C VAL A 165 13.97 -15.48 5.23
N PRO A 166 15.15 -15.13 5.74
CA PRO A 166 16.41 -15.64 5.19
C PRO A 166 16.39 -17.17 5.09
N SER A 167 16.92 -17.71 3.99
CA SER A 167 17.03 -19.18 3.78
C SER A 167 17.95 -19.85 4.77
N LYS A 168 18.81 -19.09 5.46
CA LYS A 168 19.72 -19.53 6.50
C LYS A 168 19.84 -18.48 7.58
N ASP A 169 19.96 -18.92 8.81
CA ASP A 169 20.29 -18.07 9.94
C ASP A 169 21.58 -17.29 9.69
N GLY A 170 21.60 -16.01 10.02
CA GLY A 170 22.76 -15.15 9.82
C GLY A 170 22.51 -13.69 10.17
N TRP A 171 23.57 -12.88 10.05
CA TRP A 171 23.56 -11.45 10.36
C TRP A 171 23.54 -10.57 9.09
N ASN A 172 23.30 -11.19 7.93
CA ASN A 172 23.21 -10.44 6.67
C ASN A 172 21.82 -9.86 6.52
N PHE A 173 21.72 -8.54 6.51
CA PHE A 173 20.47 -7.84 6.22
C PHE A 173 20.12 -7.97 4.74
N ALA A 174 18.86 -8.23 4.48
CA ALA A 174 18.28 -8.21 3.14
C ALA A 174 16.85 -7.67 3.20
N ASP A 175 16.38 -7.17 2.07
CA ASP A 175 15.02 -6.67 1.93
C ASP A 175 14.07 -7.80 1.58
N TYR A 176 12.91 -7.78 2.22
CA TYR A 176 11.82 -8.73 2.01
C TYR A 176 10.49 -7.99 1.92
N ASP A 177 9.72 -8.32 0.89
CA ASP A 177 8.45 -7.68 0.62
C ASP A 177 7.27 -8.51 1.11
N LEU A 178 6.25 -7.82 1.63
CA LEU A 178 4.96 -8.36 2.03
C LEU A 178 3.85 -7.56 1.37
N ASP A 179 2.88 -8.23 0.76
CA ASP A 179 1.73 -7.58 0.16
C ASP A 179 0.72 -7.13 1.23
N LEU A 180 0.41 -5.84 1.23
CA LEU A 180 -0.60 -5.21 2.08
C LEU A 180 -1.87 -4.82 1.30
N SER A 181 -1.97 -5.15 0.01
CA SER A 181 -3.03 -4.67 -0.88
C SER A 181 -4.44 -5.05 -0.40
N GLN A 182 -4.57 -6.16 0.35
CA GLN A 182 -5.84 -6.57 0.95
C GLN A 182 -6.38 -5.59 2.02
N TYR A 183 -5.53 -4.71 2.56
CA TYR A 183 -5.89 -3.71 3.57
C TYR A 183 -6.10 -2.31 2.96
N CYS A 184 -5.90 -2.16 1.65
CA CYS A 184 -6.15 -0.91 0.94
C CYS A 184 -7.64 -0.53 1.01
N GLY A 185 -7.90 0.77 1.09
CA GLY A 185 -9.24 1.31 1.32
C GLY A 185 -9.60 1.50 2.79
N GLY A 186 -8.67 1.26 3.71
CA GLY A 186 -8.86 1.41 5.15
C GLY A 186 -7.59 1.70 5.92
N LYS A 187 -7.67 1.58 7.24
CA LYS A 187 -6.54 1.72 8.15
C LYS A 187 -6.14 0.37 8.71
N VAL A 188 -4.85 0.18 8.94
CA VAL A 188 -4.29 -1.06 9.47
C VAL A 188 -3.23 -0.77 10.52
N LYS A 189 -3.22 -1.55 11.61
CA LYS A 189 -2.12 -1.59 12.58
C LYS A 189 -1.29 -2.84 12.31
N LEU A 190 0.00 -2.66 12.08
CA LEU A 190 0.93 -3.76 11.86
C LEU A 190 1.74 -4.02 13.12
N ALA A 191 2.05 -5.29 13.37
CA ALA A 191 2.90 -5.71 14.47
C ALA A 191 3.87 -6.79 14.04
N PHE A 192 5.11 -6.70 14.51
CA PHE A 192 6.07 -7.79 14.48
C PHE A 192 5.85 -8.63 15.73
N HIS A 193 5.45 -9.86 15.56
CA HIS A 193 5.20 -10.79 16.66
C HIS A 193 6.39 -11.74 16.83
N TYR A 194 6.98 -11.69 18.01
CA TYR A 194 8.11 -12.51 18.42
C TYR A 194 7.66 -13.50 19.49
N THR A 195 7.98 -14.76 19.27
CA THR A 195 7.86 -15.80 20.28
C THR A 195 9.18 -16.58 20.43
N SER A 196 9.35 -17.24 21.55
CA SER A 196 10.48 -18.13 21.83
C SER A 196 10.14 -19.19 22.87
N ASP A 197 10.93 -20.23 22.93
CA ASP A 197 10.91 -21.24 23.99
C ASP A 197 12.29 -21.38 24.65
N ASP A 198 12.46 -22.36 25.53
CA ASP A 198 13.74 -22.63 26.24
C ASP A 198 14.80 -23.24 25.34
N GLN A 199 14.45 -23.73 24.15
CA GLN A 199 15.34 -24.38 23.19
C GLN A 199 15.73 -23.44 22.04
N ILE A 200 14.79 -22.60 21.60
CA ILE A 200 14.95 -21.70 20.46
C ILE A 200 14.48 -20.29 20.84
N GLY A 201 15.43 -19.36 20.85
CA GLY A 201 15.19 -17.94 20.97
C GLY A 201 15.78 -17.23 19.76
N PRO A 202 14.99 -17.00 18.71
CA PRO A 202 15.48 -16.29 17.55
C PRO A 202 16.05 -14.92 17.93
N TYR A 203 16.96 -14.44 17.11
CA TYR A 203 17.40 -13.06 17.11
C TYR A 203 16.87 -12.42 15.85
N TRP A 204 15.92 -11.50 15.98
CA TRP A 204 15.32 -10.79 14.85
C TRP A 204 15.73 -9.34 14.86
N GLU A 205 16.49 -8.93 13.86
CA GLU A 205 16.93 -7.55 13.67
C GLU A 205 16.19 -6.94 12.49
N ILE A 206 15.56 -5.78 12.71
CA ILE A 206 14.82 -5.01 11.70
C ILE A 206 15.45 -3.63 11.62
N LYS A 207 16.20 -3.37 10.56
CA LYS A 207 17.01 -2.16 10.40
C LYS A 207 16.25 -1.02 9.77
N LYS A 208 15.48 -1.33 8.73
CA LYS A 208 14.68 -0.36 7.97
C LYS A 208 13.35 -0.96 7.62
N LEU A 209 12.39 -0.08 7.42
CA LEU A 209 11.08 -0.44 7.00
C LEU A 209 10.51 0.64 6.11
N ASN A 210 9.94 0.23 4.97
CA ASN A 210 9.20 1.10 4.08
C ASN A 210 7.83 0.49 3.79
N ILE A 211 6.80 1.33 3.80
CA ILE A 211 5.51 0.99 3.24
C ILE A 211 5.31 1.94 2.07
N THR A 212 5.20 1.36 0.89
CA THR A 212 4.92 2.08 -0.34
C THR A 212 3.57 1.68 -0.89
N GLY A 213 2.92 2.58 -1.63
CA GLY A 213 1.61 2.28 -2.19
C GLY A 213 1.34 3.01 -3.48
N THR A 214 0.46 2.46 -4.30
CA THR A 214 -0.08 3.12 -5.48
C THR A 214 -1.48 3.64 -5.14
N LYS A 215 -1.66 4.95 -5.24
CA LYS A 215 -2.96 5.58 -4.99
C LYS A 215 -4.02 5.13 -5.97
N VAL A 216 -5.26 5.16 -5.51
CA VAL A 216 -6.40 5.12 -6.42
C VAL A 216 -6.31 6.35 -7.32
N PRO A 217 -6.33 6.20 -8.66
CA PRO A 217 -6.29 7.36 -9.53
C PRO A 217 -7.45 8.32 -9.21
N THR A 218 -7.14 9.49 -8.69
CA THR A 218 -8.13 10.55 -8.41
C THR A 218 -8.65 11.21 -9.70
N GLY A 219 -8.02 10.92 -10.83
CA GLY A 219 -8.38 11.42 -12.15
C GLY A 219 -9.53 10.69 -12.86
N ILE A 220 -10.11 9.64 -12.25
CA ILE A 220 -11.50 9.34 -12.54
C ILE A 220 -12.29 10.21 -11.57
N ASN A 221 -12.42 11.51 -11.88
CA ASN A 221 -13.57 12.23 -11.44
C ASN A 221 -14.72 11.26 -11.64
N THR A 222 -15.36 10.78 -10.57
CA THR A 222 -16.76 10.42 -10.67
C THR A 222 -17.31 11.53 -11.55
N PRO A 223 -17.78 11.26 -12.78
CA PRO A 223 -18.31 12.33 -13.55
C PRO A 223 -19.27 13.02 -12.58
N VAL A 224 -18.93 14.24 -12.18
CA VAL A 224 -19.93 15.13 -11.62
C VAL A 224 -20.98 14.99 -12.67
N ILE A 225 -22.04 14.27 -12.34
CA ILE A 225 -23.24 14.26 -13.15
C ILE A 225 -23.69 15.70 -13.05
N THR A 226 -23.06 16.55 -13.86
CA THR A 226 -23.74 17.77 -14.27
C THR A 226 -25.05 17.19 -14.74
N THR A 227 -26.11 17.62 -14.11
CA THR A 227 -27.50 17.35 -14.47
C THR A 227 -27.70 17.91 -15.88
N ASP A 228 -27.04 17.25 -16.83
CA ASP A 228 -27.32 17.32 -18.22
C ASP A 228 -28.59 16.48 -18.36
N ASN A 229 -29.68 17.05 -18.77
CA ASN A 229 -31.06 16.56 -18.87
C ASN A 229 -31.23 15.17 -19.51
N ARG A 230 -30.40 14.19 -19.17
CA ARG A 230 -30.47 12.80 -19.56
C ARG A 230 -31.01 12.02 -18.38
N GLY A 231 -32.27 11.77 -18.42
CA GLY A 231 -33.13 11.22 -17.42
C GLY A 231 -32.48 10.24 -16.43
N GLU A 232 -32.96 10.28 -15.22
CA GLU A 232 -32.57 9.37 -14.15
C GLU A 232 -32.87 7.92 -14.56
N ILE A 233 -31.93 6.99 -14.28
CA ILE A 233 -32.20 5.55 -14.51
C ILE A 233 -33.20 5.08 -13.47
N ASP A 234 -34.37 4.66 -13.90
CA ASP A 234 -35.36 3.98 -13.08
C ASP A 234 -35.16 2.46 -13.19
N PHE A 235 -34.60 1.86 -12.13
CA PHE A 235 -34.33 0.43 -12.11
C PHE A 235 -35.59 -0.45 -12.08
N ASN A 236 -36.77 0.12 -11.93
CA ASN A 236 -38.06 -0.58 -12.04
C ASN A 236 -38.53 -0.70 -13.51
N LEU A 237 -37.92 0.03 -14.43
CA LEU A 237 -38.20 -0.02 -15.86
C LEU A 237 -37.11 -0.81 -16.60
N PRO A 238 -37.40 -1.35 -17.78
CA PRO A 238 -36.41 -2.07 -18.57
C PRO A 238 -35.17 -1.23 -18.90
N TYR A 239 -34.01 -1.79 -18.69
CA TYR A 239 -32.72 -1.18 -19.01
C TYR A 239 -31.75 -2.21 -19.62
N GLN A 240 -30.74 -1.73 -20.29
CA GLN A 240 -29.67 -2.52 -20.88
C GLN A 240 -28.39 -2.37 -20.07
N ILE A 241 -27.61 -3.42 -19.95
CA ILE A 241 -26.34 -3.45 -19.24
C ILE A 241 -25.22 -3.75 -20.24
N PHE A 242 -24.14 -3.01 -20.15
CA PHE A 242 -22.95 -3.18 -20.99
C PHE A 242 -21.71 -3.26 -20.13
N THR A 243 -20.74 -4.06 -20.57
CA THR A 243 -19.36 -4.01 -20.10
C THR A 243 -18.68 -2.75 -20.61
N ILE A 244 -17.52 -2.40 -20.06
CA ILE A 244 -16.75 -1.22 -20.48
C ILE A 244 -16.25 -1.31 -21.92
N ASP A 245 -16.09 -2.53 -22.46
CA ASP A 245 -15.74 -2.82 -23.85
C ASP A 245 -16.97 -2.87 -24.80
N GLY A 246 -18.16 -2.50 -24.29
CA GLY A 246 -19.38 -2.37 -25.07
C GLY A 246 -20.20 -3.64 -25.30
N ARG A 247 -19.84 -4.75 -24.68
CA ARG A 247 -20.65 -5.98 -24.78
C ARG A 247 -21.91 -5.89 -23.93
N GLN A 248 -23.04 -6.21 -24.52
CA GLN A 248 -24.32 -6.26 -23.80
C GLN A 248 -24.37 -7.50 -22.88
N MET A 249 -24.92 -7.29 -21.70
CA MET A 249 -25.08 -8.32 -20.67
C MET A 249 -26.53 -8.48 -20.26
N THR A 250 -26.87 -9.66 -19.80
CA THR A 250 -28.24 -9.99 -19.32
C THR A 250 -28.39 -9.86 -17.80
N SER A 251 -27.27 -9.84 -17.06
CA SER A 251 -27.26 -9.72 -15.59
C SER A 251 -25.93 -9.18 -15.10
N THR A 252 -25.93 -8.53 -13.93
CA THR A 252 -24.73 -8.12 -13.19
C THR A 252 -24.38 -9.08 -12.06
N SER A 253 -25.12 -10.18 -11.90
CA SER A 253 -24.89 -11.15 -10.82
C SER A 253 -23.53 -11.79 -10.93
N GLY A 254 -22.74 -11.72 -9.85
CA GLY A 254 -21.39 -12.29 -9.79
C GLY A 254 -20.28 -11.47 -10.48
N MET A 255 -20.59 -10.31 -11.03
CA MET A 255 -19.56 -9.42 -11.60
C MET A 255 -18.98 -8.47 -10.55
N LYS A 256 -17.66 -8.35 -10.61
CA LYS A 256 -16.91 -7.26 -9.97
C LYS A 256 -16.39 -6.32 -11.07
N GLY A 257 -16.43 -5.02 -10.83
CA GLY A 257 -15.91 -4.01 -11.75
C GLY A 257 -16.95 -3.02 -12.24
N VAL A 258 -16.69 -2.43 -13.41
CA VAL A 258 -17.49 -1.34 -13.98
C VAL A 258 -18.46 -1.87 -15.02
N VAL A 259 -19.74 -1.47 -14.89
CA VAL A 259 -20.76 -1.70 -15.92
C VAL A 259 -21.42 -0.38 -16.32
N ILE A 260 -21.90 -0.31 -17.55
CA ILE A 260 -22.66 0.82 -18.10
C ILE A 260 -24.11 0.39 -18.22
N ILE A 261 -25.00 1.18 -17.60
CA ILE A 261 -26.44 0.95 -17.70
C ILE A 261 -27.01 1.99 -18.66
N LYS A 262 -27.81 1.55 -19.63
CA LYS A 262 -28.50 2.39 -20.61
C LYS A 262 -30.00 2.15 -20.53
N GLN A 263 -30.76 3.25 -20.43
CA GLN A 263 -32.22 3.24 -20.45
C GLN A 263 -32.72 4.41 -21.29
N GLY A 264 -33.22 4.10 -22.47
CA GLY A 264 -33.57 5.14 -23.44
C GLY A 264 -32.35 6.01 -23.80
N ASN A 265 -32.43 7.31 -23.55
CA ASN A 265 -31.32 8.26 -23.76
C ASN A 265 -30.45 8.44 -22.49
N ALA A 266 -30.84 7.86 -21.37
CA ALA A 266 -30.07 7.92 -20.13
C ALA A 266 -28.97 6.84 -20.13
N THR A 267 -27.79 7.22 -19.63
CA THR A 267 -26.66 6.30 -19.46
C THR A 267 -26.01 6.54 -18.09
N ARG A 268 -25.76 5.47 -17.36
CA ARG A 268 -25.14 5.56 -16.03
C ARG A 268 -24.04 4.50 -15.88
N LYS A 269 -22.93 4.90 -15.28
CA LYS A 269 -21.86 3.99 -14.84
C LYS A 269 -22.19 3.45 -13.44
N LEU A 270 -22.12 2.14 -13.26
CA LEU A 270 -22.27 1.47 -11.99
C LEU A 270 -20.97 0.72 -11.66
N ILE A 271 -20.47 0.90 -10.43
CA ILE A 271 -19.32 0.15 -9.92
C ILE A 271 -19.85 -0.93 -8.99
N ARG A 272 -19.44 -2.17 -9.19
CA ARG A 272 -19.72 -3.31 -8.32
C ARG A 272 -18.42 -3.81 -7.71
N TYR A 273 -18.38 -3.87 -6.39
CA TYR A 273 -17.24 -4.35 -5.58
C TYR A 273 -17.29 -5.84 -5.31
#